data_95f55f922eef442ec6fbec0d15b098ba
#
_entry.id   95f55f922eef442ec6fbec0d15b098ba
#
_cell.length_a   1.000
_cell.length_b   1.000
_cell.length_c   1.000
_cell.angle_alpha   90.00
_cell.angle_beta   90.00
_cell.angle_gamma   90.00
#
_symmetry.space_group_name_H-M   'P 1'
#
loop_
_entity.id
_entity.type
_entity.pdbx_description
1 polymer ?
#
loop_
_entity_poly.entity_id
_entity_poly.type
_entity_poly.pdbx_seq_one_letter_code
_entity_poly.pdbx_strand_id
1 'polypeptide(L)'
;MKTLIAYFSRAGKNYFDGSIKFLKKGNNEVLAEKLKVLLPNADLFKIEPQKPYSDDYTTCIEQAKLDLQKKARPALKYTLDSVIQYEKVYLIYPIYWGTFPVHVFTFLESYNFSGKTIVPIATHEGSGFGSSEVDLRKLLPHSTITQGTAIFGSKVGFADNILKQLI
;
A
#
# COMPACT_ATOMS: atom_id res chain seq x y z
N MET A 1 15.03 -2.78 17.52
CA MET A 1 14.64 -2.05 16.28
C MET A 1 13.13 -2.14 16.09
N LYS A 2 12.55 -1.16 15.47
CA LYS A 2 11.08 -1.05 15.31
C LYS A 2 10.60 -1.61 13.97
N THR A 3 9.31 -1.89 13.92
CA THR A 3 8.58 -2.27 12.71
C THR A 3 7.65 -1.13 12.30
N LEU A 4 7.58 -0.85 11.00
CA LEU A 4 6.64 0.11 10.41
C LEU A 4 5.57 -0.63 9.60
N ILE A 5 4.33 -0.24 9.75
CA ILE A 5 3.22 -0.63 8.88
C ILE A 5 2.84 0.62 8.09
N ALA A 6 3.31 0.71 6.85
CA ALA A 6 3.00 1.81 5.93
C ALA A 6 1.93 1.34 4.95
N TYR A 7 0.86 2.12 4.78
CA TYR A 7 -0.25 1.71 3.94
C TYR A 7 -0.90 2.88 3.19
N PHE A 8 -1.31 2.61 1.95
CA PHE A 8 -2.20 3.46 1.18
C PHE A 8 -3.58 2.82 1.14
N SER A 9 -4.62 3.58 1.44
CA SER A 9 -6.00 3.08 1.42
C SER A 9 -6.95 4.17 0.93
N ARG A 10 -7.95 3.77 0.17
CA ARG A 10 -9.01 4.65 -0.32
C ARG A 10 -10.37 4.11 0.12
N ALA A 11 -11.07 4.88 0.94
CA ALA A 11 -12.49 4.66 1.28
C ALA A 11 -13.40 5.18 0.15
N GLY A 12 -14.69 5.04 0.32
CA GLY A 12 -15.68 5.53 -0.64
C GLY A 12 -15.97 4.53 -1.74
N LYS A 13 -16.26 5.03 -2.93
CA LYS A 13 -16.61 4.18 -4.07
C LYS A 13 -15.38 3.46 -4.63
N ASN A 14 -15.40 2.14 -4.54
CA ASN A 14 -14.35 1.26 -5.03
C ASN A 14 -14.96 0.09 -5.79
N TYR A 15 -14.19 -0.49 -6.71
CA TYR A 15 -14.52 -1.78 -7.28
C TYR A 15 -14.25 -2.85 -6.22
N PHE A 16 -15.28 -3.62 -5.90
CA PHE A 16 -15.23 -4.60 -4.82
C PHE A 16 -16.14 -5.77 -5.15
N ASP A 17 -15.55 -6.95 -5.28
CA ASP A 17 -16.28 -8.20 -5.56
C ASP A 17 -17.24 -8.09 -6.76
N GLY A 18 -16.70 -7.60 -7.90
CA GLY A 18 -17.39 -7.57 -9.19
C GLY A 18 -18.24 -6.34 -9.47
N SER A 19 -18.34 -5.37 -8.58
CA SER A 19 -19.10 -4.12 -8.81
C SER A 19 -18.55 -2.95 -7.99
N ILE A 20 -18.97 -1.73 -8.35
CA ILE A 20 -18.63 -0.54 -7.58
C ILE A 20 -19.50 -0.51 -6.32
N LYS A 21 -18.84 -0.48 -5.16
CA LYS A 21 -19.49 -0.41 -3.84
C LYS A 21 -18.90 0.72 -3.01
N PHE A 22 -19.70 1.25 -2.09
CA PHE A 22 -19.23 2.21 -1.11
C PHE A 22 -18.60 1.49 0.07
N LEU A 23 -17.32 1.76 0.32
CA LEU A 23 -16.58 1.24 1.47
C LEU A 23 -16.41 2.36 2.49
N LYS A 24 -16.98 2.16 3.68
CA LYS A 24 -16.79 3.09 4.81
C LYS A 24 -15.31 3.17 5.21
N LYS A 25 -14.61 2.06 5.11
CA LYS A 25 -13.17 1.92 5.35
C LYS A 25 -12.55 1.20 4.17
N GLY A 26 -11.46 1.73 3.65
CA GLY A 26 -10.74 1.10 2.52
C GLY A 26 -10.13 -0.25 2.91
N ASN A 27 -9.97 -1.12 1.93
CA ASN A 27 -9.48 -2.49 2.13
C ASN A 27 -8.12 -2.53 2.85
N ASN A 28 -7.20 -1.65 2.47
CA ASN A 28 -5.85 -1.65 3.01
C ASN A 28 -5.78 -1.10 4.43
N GLU A 29 -6.68 -0.22 4.80
CA GLU A 29 -6.82 0.22 6.18
C GLU A 29 -7.30 -0.92 7.09
N VAL A 30 -8.22 -1.75 6.60
CA VAL A 30 -8.65 -2.98 7.30
C VAL A 30 -7.45 -3.91 7.54
N LEU A 31 -6.62 -4.13 6.52
CA LEU A 31 -5.42 -4.97 6.65
C LEU A 31 -4.39 -4.36 7.62
N ALA A 32 -4.17 -3.05 7.53
CA ALA A 32 -3.23 -2.35 8.41
C ALA A 32 -3.64 -2.43 9.88
N GLU A 33 -4.92 -2.26 10.17
CA GLU A 33 -5.47 -2.41 11.53
C GLU A 33 -5.33 -3.84 12.05
N LYS A 34 -5.65 -4.85 11.22
CA LYS A 34 -5.48 -6.25 11.58
C LYS A 34 -4.01 -6.59 11.87
N LEU A 35 -3.12 -6.10 11.03
CA LEU A 35 -1.68 -6.32 11.23
C LEU A 35 -1.17 -5.59 12.48
N LYS A 36 -1.69 -4.40 12.78
CA LYS A 36 -1.37 -3.67 14.01
C LYS A 36 -1.79 -4.43 15.27
N VAL A 37 -2.91 -5.13 15.23
CA VAL A 37 -3.34 -6.01 16.34
C VAL A 37 -2.34 -7.15 16.55
N LEU A 38 -1.84 -7.74 15.47
CA LEU A 38 -0.84 -8.81 15.52
C LEU A 38 0.56 -8.30 15.92
N LEU A 39 0.86 -7.05 15.61
CA LEU A 39 2.14 -6.37 15.89
C LEU A 39 1.92 -5.10 16.72
N PRO A 40 1.56 -5.24 18.00
CA PRO A 40 1.12 -4.09 18.80
C PRO A 40 2.20 -3.03 18.99
N ASN A 41 3.48 -3.39 18.86
CA ASN A 41 4.61 -2.47 18.99
C ASN A 41 5.04 -1.82 17.66
N ALA A 42 4.43 -2.19 16.53
CA ALA A 42 4.71 -1.56 15.25
C ALA A 42 4.09 -0.17 15.17
N ASP A 43 4.76 0.75 14.50
CA ASP A 43 4.19 2.06 14.18
C ASP A 43 3.32 1.97 12.92
N LEU A 44 2.21 2.72 12.90
CA LEU A 44 1.34 2.84 11.73
C LEU A 44 1.63 4.16 11.01
N PHE A 45 1.74 4.10 9.69
CA PHE A 45 1.86 5.28 8.85
C PHE A 45 0.94 5.19 7.64
N LYS A 46 0.00 6.13 7.53
CA LYS A 46 -0.88 6.24 6.38
C LYS A 46 -0.20 7.05 5.28
N ILE A 47 -0.03 6.44 4.11
CA ILE A 47 0.41 7.13 2.91
C ILE A 47 -0.80 7.85 2.33
N GLU A 48 -1.06 9.07 2.84
CA GLU A 48 -2.25 9.84 2.52
C GLU A 48 -1.94 10.90 1.47
N PRO A 49 -2.65 10.95 0.34
CA PRO A 49 -2.51 12.05 -0.61
C PRO A 49 -2.83 13.40 0.03
N GLN A 50 -2.01 14.41 -0.24
CA GLN A 50 -2.34 15.79 0.12
C GLN A 50 -3.59 16.26 -0.62
N LYS A 51 -3.70 15.85 -1.90
CA LYS A 51 -4.88 16.07 -2.75
C LYS A 51 -5.43 14.70 -3.15
N PRO A 52 -6.49 14.19 -2.49
CA PRO A 52 -7.06 12.90 -2.83
C PRO A 52 -7.64 12.89 -4.25
N TYR A 53 -7.69 11.71 -4.85
CA TYR A 53 -8.43 11.52 -6.09
C TYR A 53 -9.94 11.72 -5.86
N SER A 54 -10.67 11.93 -6.96
CA SER A 54 -12.11 12.13 -6.95
C SER A 54 -12.84 10.99 -6.21
N ASP A 55 -13.95 11.32 -5.54
CA ASP A 55 -14.86 10.35 -4.96
C ASP A 55 -15.59 9.52 -6.04
N ASP A 56 -15.76 10.10 -7.25
CA ASP A 56 -16.28 9.37 -8.39
C ASP A 56 -15.25 8.33 -8.85
N TYR A 57 -15.68 7.06 -8.91
CA TYR A 57 -14.78 5.95 -9.23
C TYR A 57 -14.16 6.09 -10.63
N THR A 58 -14.96 6.41 -11.64
CA THR A 58 -14.48 6.55 -13.02
C THR A 58 -13.45 7.68 -13.14
N THR A 59 -13.72 8.82 -12.53
CA THR A 59 -12.78 9.95 -12.49
C THR A 59 -11.50 9.58 -11.74
N CYS A 60 -11.62 8.87 -10.62
CA CYS A 60 -10.48 8.40 -9.82
C CYS A 60 -9.55 7.51 -10.66
N ILE A 61 -10.07 6.53 -11.38
CA ILE A 61 -9.24 5.62 -12.18
C ILE A 61 -8.55 6.35 -13.35
N GLU A 62 -9.19 7.34 -13.94
CA GLU A 62 -8.59 8.19 -14.99
C GLU A 62 -7.45 9.05 -14.41
N GLN A 63 -7.67 9.68 -13.26
CA GLN A 63 -6.63 10.45 -12.57
C GLN A 63 -5.42 9.58 -12.24
N ALA A 64 -5.65 8.38 -11.70
CA ALA A 64 -4.58 7.44 -11.36
C ALA A 64 -3.79 6.99 -12.60
N LYS A 65 -4.48 6.76 -13.73
CA LYS A 65 -3.84 6.42 -15.01
C LYS A 65 -2.93 7.53 -15.52
N LEU A 66 -3.43 8.76 -15.53
CA LEU A 66 -2.66 9.91 -15.97
C LEU A 66 -1.44 10.16 -15.11
N ASP A 67 -1.59 10.06 -13.80
CA ASP A 67 -0.48 10.23 -12.86
C ASP A 67 0.61 9.16 -13.07
N LEU A 68 0.21 7.92 -13.31
CA LEU A 68 1.16 6.83 -13.59
C LEU A 68 1.89 7.06 -14.91
N GLN A 69 1.18 7.45 -15.98
CA GLN A 69 1.76 7.75 -17.29
C GLN A 69 2.76 8.90 -17.24
N LYS A 70 2.45 9.95 -16.47
CA LYS A 70 3.33 11.11 -16.28
C LYS A 70 4.44 10.87 -15.28
N LYS A 71 4.47 9.72 -14.62
CA LYS A 71 5.38 9.44 -13.50
C LYS A 71 5.28 10.51 -12.41
N ALA A 72 4.06 10.95 -12.11
CA ALA A 72 3.78 11.95 -11.09
C ALA A 72 4.26 11.48 -9.71
N ARG A 73 4.74 12.44 -8.91
CA ARG A 73 5.14 12.21 -7.51
C ARG A 73 4.40 13.21 -6.62
N PRO A 74 3.10 13.00 -6.44
CA PRO A 74 2.27 13.95 -5.69
C PRO A 74 2.66 13.98 -4.22
N ALA A 75 2.52 15.16 -3.61
CA ALA A 75 2.83 15.36 -2.20
C ALA A 75 1.90 14.54 -1.30
N LEU A 76 2.44 14.10 -0.17
CA LEU A 76 1.70 13.40 0.88
C LEU A 76 1.27 14.38 1.97
N LYS A 77 0.13 14.10 2.59
CA LYS A 77 -0.42 14.89 3.69
C LYS A 77 0.44 14.75 4.95
N TYR A 78 0.98 13.57 5.19
CA TYR A 78 1.83 13.27 6.34
C TYR A 78 3.22 12.85 5.90
N THR A 79 4.22 13.17 6.72
CA THR A 79 5.61 12.74 6.52
C THR A 79 6.16 12.14 7.81
N LEU A 80 7.15 11.27 7.69
CA LEU A 80 7.96 10.81 8.80
C LEU A 80 9.22 11.66 8.89
N ASP A 81 9.68 11.96 10.07
CA ASP A 81 10.96 12.66 10.24
C ASP A 81 12.11 11.79 9.78
N SER A 82 12.01 10.49 10.01
CA SER A 82 13.04 9.51 9.62
C SER A 82 12.46 8.11 9.59
N VAL A 83 13.10 7.22 8.82
CA VAL A 83 12.84 5.77 8.83
C VAL A 83 13.99 4.96 9.44
N ILE A 84 15.01 5.63 9.98
CA ILE A 84 16.25 4.97 10.45
C ILE A 84 15.98 3.95 11.57
N GLN A 85 14.99 4.21 12.41
CA GLN A 85 14.61 3.35 13.53
C GLN A 85 13.93 2.03 13.13
N TYR A 86 13.48 1.92 11.88
CA TYR A 86 12.79 0.74 11.41
C TYR A 86 13.74 -0.21 10.70
N GLU A 87 13.66 -1.50 11.03
CA GLU A 87 14.38 -2.56 10.32
C GLU A 87 13.48 -3.34 9.36
N LYS A 88 12.17 -3.40 9.69
CA LYS A 88 11.16 -4.08 8.89
C LYS A 88 10.00 -3.14 8.58
N VAL A 89 9.57 -3.16 7.33
CA VAL A 89 8.44 -2.35 6.84
C VAL A 89 7.45 -3.27 6.14
N TYR A 90 6.23 -3.34 6.66
CA TYR A 90 5.09 -3.91 5.93
C TYR A 90 4.51 -2.81 5.06
N LEU A 91 4.52 -3.03 3.76
CA LEU A 91 4.03 -2.07 2.77
C LEU A 91 2.72 -2.58 2.18
N ILE A 92 1.61 -1.94 2.53
CA ILE A 92 0.25 -2.37 2.12
C ILE A 92 -0.28 -1.38 1.08
N TYR A 93 -0.62 -1.88 -0.10
CA TYR A 93 -1.04 -1.04 -1.22
C TYR A 93 -2.06 -1.74 -2.12
N PRO A 94 -2.97 -0.97 -2.76
CA PRO A 94 -3.82 -1.51 -3.80
C PRO A 94 -3.08 -1.55 -5.15
N ILE A 95 -3.52 -2.40 -6.06
CA ILE A 95 -3.02 -2.38 -7.44
C ILE A 95 -3.84 -1.38 -8.25
N TYR A 96 -3.18 -0.32 -8.73
CA TYR A 96 -3.71 0.72 -9.60
C TYR A 96 -3.00 0.67 -10.94
N TRP A 97 -3.69 0.23 -11.99
CA TRP A 97 -3.11 0.10 -13.33
C TRP A 97 -1.84 -0.77 -13.37
N GLY A 98 -1.89 -1.91 -12.68
CA GLY A 98 -0.85 -2.93 -12.72
C GLY A 98 0.31 -2.76 -11.74
N THR A 99 0.33 -1.69 -10.95
CA THR A 99 1.35 -1.44 -9.93
C THR A 99 0.75 -0.71 -8.73
N PHE A 100 1.55 -0.29 -7.77
CA PHE A 100 1.04 0.51 -6.65
C PHE A 100 0.79 1.98 -7.09
N PRO A 101 -0.08 2.71 -6.35
CA PRO A 101 -0.36 4.12 -6.63
C PRO A 101 0.91 4.99 -6.63
N VAL A 102 0.92 6.05 -7.42
CA VAL A 102 2.06 6.98 -7.49
C VAL A 102 2.45 7.59 -6.14
N HIS A 103 1.49 7.72 -5.22
CA HIS A 103 1.74 8.17 -3.84
C HIS A 103 2.66 7.22 -3.06
N VAL A 104 2.60 5.92 -3.35
CA VAL A 104 3.52 4.93 -2.78
C VAL A 104 4.92 5.12 -3.34
N PHE A 105 5.07 5.45 -4.63
CA PHE A 105 6.36 5.86 -5.20
C PHE A 105 6.91 7.08 -4.48
N THR A 106 6.09 8.10 -4.25
CA THR A 106 6.48 9.29 -3.48
C THR A 106 7.03 8.91 -2.11
N PHE A 107 6.33 8.06 -1.38
CA PHE A 107 6.76 7.58 -0.06
C PHE A 107 8.09 6.84 -0.11
N LEU A 108 8.22 5.87 -1.03
CA LEU A 108 9.43 5.05 -1.14
C LEU A 108 10.65 5.84 -1.59
N GLU A 109 10.46 6.86 -2.42
CA GLU A 109 11.54 7.74 -2.88
C GLU A 109 11.92 8.82 -1.87
N SER A 110 11.06 9.09 -0.88
CA SER A 110 11.28 10.15 0.12
C SER A 110 12.25 9.74 1.24
N TYR A 111 12.53 8.45 1.41
CA TYR A 111 13.33 7.94 2.51
C TYR A 111 14.35 6.91 2.04
N ASN A 112 15.41 6.71 2.84
CA ASN A 112 16.40 5.68 2.58
C ASN A 112 16.01 4.36 3.26
N PHE A 113 15.61 3.38 2.46
CA PHE A 113 15.24 2.03 2.91
C PHE A 113 16.39 1.01 2.78
N SER A 114 17.61 1.44 2.44
CA SER A 114 18.75 0.52 2.31
C SER A 114 18.97 -0.28 3.60
N GLY A 115 19.21 -1.58 3.44
CA GLY A 115 19.43 -2.51 4.55
C GLY A 115 18.17 -2.94 5.30
N LYS A 116 16.98 -2.42 4.91
CA LYS A 116 15.72 -2.78 5.56
C LYS A 116 15.04 -3.94 4.85
N THR A 117 14.21 -4.66 5.61
CA THR A 117 13.33 -5.71 5.08
C THR A 117 11.97 -5.12 4.75
N ILE A 118 11.53 -5.30 3.52
CA ILE A 118 10.21 -4.83 3.04
C ILE A 118 9.33 -6.04 2.77
N VAL A 119 8.16 -6.08 3.39
CA VAL A 119 7.15 -7.13 3.20
C VAL A 119 5.98 -6.54 2.42
N PRO A 120 5.85 -6.81 1.11
CA PRO A 120 4.77 -6.25 0.31
C PRO A 120 3.45 -7.01 0.54
N ILE A 121 2.38 -6.27 0.73
CA ILE A 121 1.00 -6.78 0.83
C ILE A 121 0.15 -5.99 -0.15
N ALA A 122 -0.27 -6.63 -1.23
CA ALA A 122 -1.09 -6.00 -2.26
C ALA A 122 -2.55 -6.41 -2.13
N THR A 123 -3.46 -5.48 -2.35
CA THR A 123 -4.88 -5.79 -2.59
C THR A 123 -5.21 -5.59 -4.06
N HIS A 124 -6.04 -6.46 -4.60
CA HIS A 124 -6.39 -6.47 -6.03
C HIS A 124 -7.79 -7.04 -6.24
N GLU A 125 -8.27 -6.92 -7.48
CA GLU A 125 -9.55 -7.48 -7.92
C GLU A 125 -9.37 -8.53 -9.03
N GLY A 126 -8.21 -9.23 -9.04
CA GLY A 126 -7.91 -10.32 -9.97
C GLY A 126 -6.53 -10.26 -10.63
N SER A 127 -5.80 -9.15 -10.48
CA SER A 127 -4.48 -8.96 -11.11
C SER A 127 -3.30 -9.54 -10.30
N GLY A 128 -3.53 -9.94 -9.04
CA GLY A 128 -2.43 -10.28 -8.14
C GLY A 128 -1.53 -9.06 -7.88
N PHE A 129 -0.22 -9.27 -7.84
CA PHE A 129 0.76 -8.19 -7.66
C PHE A 129 0.94 -7.28 -8.89
N GLY A 130 0.48 -7.69 -10.08
CA GLY A 130 0.83 -7.00 -11.31
C GLY A 130 2.35 -6.89 -11.46
N SER A 131 2.87 -5.71 -11.82
CA SER A 131 4.31 -5.41 -11.88
C SER A 131 4.88 -4.84 -10.57
N SER A 132 4.07 -4.74 -9.50
CA SER A 132 4.44 -4.00 -8.30
C SER A 132 5.66 -4.57 -7.57
N GLU A 133 5.85 -5.88 -7.53
CA GLU A 133 7.05 -6.48 -6.93
C GLU A 133 8.32 -6.15 -7.74
N VAL A 134 8.22 -6.17 -9.07
CA VAL A 134 9.33 -5.79 -9.96
C VAL A 134 9.68 -4.33 -9.76
N ASP A 135 8.68 -3.46 -9.72
CA ASP A 135 8.86 -2.03 -9.50
C ASP A 135 9.49 -1.76 -8.13
N LEU A 136 9.03 -2.46 -7.10
CA LEU A 136 9.56 -2.35 -5.74
C LEU A 136 11.05 -2.74 -5.68
N ARG A 137 11.44 -3.83 -6.33
CA ARG A 137 12.85 -4.28 -6.38
C ARG A 137 13.75 -3.31 -7.14
N LYS A 138 13.24 -2.72 -8.22
CA LYS A 138 13.96 -1.69 -8.96
C LYS A 138 14.14 -0.42 -8.15
N LEU A 139 13.10 -0.02 -7.40
CA LEU A 139 13.10 1.20 -6.63
C LEU A 139 13.99 1.09 -5.38
N LEU A 140 14.04 -0.08 -4.76
CA LEU A 140 14.75 -0.35 -3.52
C LEU A 140 15.81 -1.46 -3.68
N PRO A 141 16.83 -1.24 -4.52
CA PRO A 141 17.80 -2.29 -4.89
C PRO A 141 18.69 -2.75 -3.71
N HIS A 142 18.78 -1.94 -2.66
CA HIS A 142 19.59 -2.22 -1.47
C HIS A 142 18.75 -2.65 -0.26
N SER A 143 17.46 -2.94 -0.46
CA SER A 143 16.57 -3.50 0.56
C SER A 143 16.34 -4.99 0.30
N THR A 144 16.00 -5.73 1.35
CA THR A 144 15.54 -7.11 1.23
C THR A 144 14.05 -7.11 1.01
N ILE A 145 13.59 -7.47 -0.18
CA ILE A 145 12.16 -7.62 -0.48
C ILE A 145 11.79 -9.09 -0.26
N THR A 146 10.98 -9.35 0.76
CA THR A 146 10.54 -10.71 1.06
C THR A 146 9.43 -11.15 0.12
N GLN A 147 9.10 -12.43 0.18
CA GLN A 147 7.86 -12.92 -0.39
C GLN A 147 6.70 -12.31 0.40
N GLY A 148 5.88 -11.52 -0.30
CA GLY A 148 4.69 -10.91 0.26
C GLY A 148 3.43 -11.73 -0.03
N THR A 149 2.29 -11.09 0.04
CA THR A 149 1.01 -11.69 -0.31
C THR A 149 0.14 -10.73 -1.12
N ALA A 150 -0.62 -11.28 -2.06
CA ALA A 150 -1.65 -10.56 -2.81
C ALA A 150 -3.02 -11.07 -2.38
N ILE A 151 -3.90 -10.19 -1.95
CA ILE A 151 -5.19 -10.50 -1.34
C ILE A 151 -6.29 -9.83 -2.16
N PHE A 152 -7.32 -10.60 -2.54
CA PHE A 152 -8.53 -10.00 -3.11
C PHE A 152 -9.14 -8.99 -2.13
N GLY A 153 -9.56 -7.83 -2.62
CA GLY A 153 -10.17 -6.79 -1.81
C GLY A 153 -11.36 -7.30 -0.99
N SER A 154 -12.19 -8.18 -1.56
CA SER A 154 -13.32 -8.82 -0.89
C SER A 154 -12.95 -9.78 0.25
N LYS A 155 -11.67 -10.16 0.36
CA LYS A 155 -11.16 -11.12 1.35
C LYS A 155 -10.40 -10.48 2.50
N VAL A 156 -10.23 -9.17 2.52
CA VAL A 156 -9.46 -8.49 3.58
C VAL A 156 -10.03 -8.72 4.98
N GLY A 157 -11.35 -8.85 5.11
CA GLY A 157 -12.02 -9.16 6.37
C GLY A 157 -11.64 -10.54 6.95
N PHE A 158 -11.15 -11.45 6.13
CA PHE A 158 -10.80 -12.84 6.48
C PHE A 158 -9.29 -13.11 6.40
N ALA A 159 -8.46 -12.07 6.40
CA ALA A 159 -7.03 -12.17 6.13
C ALA A 159 -6.16 -12.54 7.34
N ASP A 160 -6.75 -12.78 8.51
CA ASP A 160 -5.99 -12.97 9.76
C ASP A 160 -4.93 -14.08 9.66
N ASN A 161 -5.30 -15.24 9.09
CA ASN A 161 -4.37 -16.37 8.96
C ASN A 161 -3.23 -16.08 7.98
N ILE A 162 -3.53 -15.38 6.86
CA ILE A 162 -2.52 -14.97 5.88
C ILE A 162 -1.55 -13.99 6.52
N LEU A 163 -2.07 -13.00 7.25
CA LEU A 163 -1.23 -11.99 7.91
C LEU A 163 -0.33 -12.61 8.99
N LYS A 164 -0.83 -13.60 9.73
CA LYS A 164 -0.02 -14.34 10.72
C LYS A 164 1.18 -15.06 10.12
N GLN A 165 1.10 -15.48 8.86
CA GLN A 165 2.20 -16.15 8.16
C GLN A 165 3.32 -15.18 7.72
N LEU A 166 3.07 -13.87 7.77
CA LEU A 166 4.04 -12.84 7.37
C LEU A 166 4.84 -12.25 8.53
N ILE A 167 4.54 -12.65 9.77
CA ILE A 167 5.13 -12.08 10.98
C ILE A 167 6.44 -12.76 11.37
#